data_6774b9b44c2ad5bdcb2bd4cd12e14c91
#
_entry.id   6774b9b44c2ad5bdcb2bd4cd12e14c91
#
_cell.length_a   1.000
_cell.length_b   1.000
_cell.length_c   1.000
_cell.angle_alpha   90.00
_cell.angle_beta   90.00
_cell.angle_gamma   90.00
#
_symmetry.space_group_name_H-M   'P 1'
#
loop_
_entity.id
_entity.type
_entity.pdbx_description
1 polymer ?
#
loop_
_entity_poly.entity_id
_entity_poly.type
_entity_poly.pdbx_seq_one_letter_code
_entity_poly.pdbx_strand_id
1 'polypeptide(L)'
;MPASIPLEQQPLYARIYLVVSQIPAGCVATYGQIAAIVGDCTARMVGYAMAAAPDDIPWQRVINAQGKVSPRHDQWGAEAQRRRLQEEGLRFNANGAVDLASARWHGPDLAWLAANGFALPEERTWQGGDEVQPKLF
;
A
#
# COMPACT_ATOMS: atom_id res chain seq x y z
N MET A 1 -23.53 -12.77 -0.17
CA MET A 1 -22.45 -13.04 0.48
C MET A 1 -21.35 -13.40 -0.38
N PRO A 2 -20.45 -12.68 -0.39
CA PRO A 2 -19.35 -12.91 -1.24
C PRO A 2 -18.52 -14.01 -0.75
N ALA A 3 -18.43 -14.98 -1.45
CA ALA A 3 -17.69 -16.08 -1.01
C ALA A 3 -16.52 -16.34 -1.87
N SER A 4 -16.17 -15.39 -2.69
CA SER A 4 -15.12 -15.65 -3.63
C SER A 4 -13.75 -15.71 -2.99
N ILE A 5 -13.59 -15.12 -1.81
CA ILE A 5 -12.30 -15.13 -1.14
C ILE A 5 -12.32 -16.19 -0.06
N PRO A 6 -11.31 -17.05 -0.01
CA PRO A 6 -11.26 -18.05 1.04
C PRO A 6 -11.29 -17.41 2.41
N LEU A 7 -11.96 -18.08 3.33
CA LEU A 7 -12.11 -17.55 4.67
C LEU A 7 -10.79 -17.18 5.32
N GLU A 8 -9.80 -18.01 5.15
CA GLU A 8 -8.53 -17.74 5.80
C GLU A 8 -7.84 -16.53 5.22
N GLN A 9 -8.21 -16.09 4.03
CA GLN A 9 -7.59 -14.91 3.43
C GLN A 9 -8.40 -13.65 3.64
N GLN A 10 -9.67 -13.78 3.89
CA GLN A 10 -10.52 -12.61 4.02
C GLN A 10 -10.03 -11.63 5.08
N PRO A 11 -9.68 -12.08 6.29
CA PRO A 11 -9.25 -11.12 7.28
C PRO A 11 -8.00 -10.35 6.85
N LEU A 12 -7.05 -11.03 6.23
CA LEU A 12 -5.84 -10.34 5.82
C LEU A 12 -6.11 -9.34 4.72
N TYR A 13 -6.80 -9.74 3.67
CA TYR A 13 -7.09 -8.84 2.58
C TYR A 13 -7.98 -7.69 3.05
N ALA A 14 -8.96 -7.98 3.90
CA ALA A 14 -9.81 -6.95 4.43
C ALA A 14 -9.01 -5.92 5.22
N ARG A 15 -8.05 -6.37 6.01
CA ARG A 15 -7.20 -5.46 6.77
C ARG A 15 -6.32 -4.62 5.85
N ILE A 16 -5.78 -5.23 4.81
CA ILE A 16 -4.97 -4.51 3.84
C ILE A 16 -5.82 -3.43 3.16
N TYR A 17 -7.01 -3.79 2.74
CA TYR A 17 -7.88 -2.83 2.05
C TYR A 17 -8.31 -1.69 2.97
N LEU A 18 -8.53 -1.98 4.25
CA LEU A 18 -8.85 -0.93 5.20
C LEU A 18 -7.74 0.11 5.27
N VAL A 19 -6.50 -0.35 5.37
CA VAL A 19 -5.37 0.56 5.48
C VAL A 19 -5.20 1.34 4.18
N VAL A 20 -5.24 0.65 3.04
CA VAL A 20 -5.04 1.30 1.75
C VAL A 20 -6.11 2.36 1.51
N SER A 21 -7.32 2.11 1.98
CA SER A 21 -8.41 3.06 1.79
C SER A 21 -8.17 4.38 2.53
N GLN A 22 -7.24 4.41 3.44
CA GLN A 22 -6.93 5.64 4.17
C GLN A 22 -5.95 6.54 3.42
N ILE A 23 -5.31 6.05 2.38
CA ILE A 23 -4.34 6.86 1.65
C ILE A 23 -5.09 7.94 0.87
N PRO A 24 -4.81 9.22 1.14
CA PRO A 24 -5.53 10.27 0.43
C PRO A 24 -5.01 10.47 -0.99
N ALA A 25 -5.85 11.05 -1.82
CA ALA A 25 -5.44 11.39 -3.18
C ALA A 25 -4.25 12.34 -3.11
N GLY A 26 -3.28 12.14 -3.98
CA GLY A 26 -2.07 12.95 -3.97
C GLY A 26 -0.97 12.37 -3.12
N CYS A 27 -1.23 11.27 -2.43
CA CYS A 27 -0.22 10.58 -1.64
C CYS A 27 -0.07 9.16 -2.09
N VAL A 28 1.07 8.56 -1.78
CA VAL A 28 1.33 7.16 -2.09
C VAL A 28 1.95 6.47 -0.89
N ALA A 29 1.81 5.17 -0.83
CA ALA A 29 2.47 4.34 0.18
C ALA A 29 3.18 3.22 -0.55
N THR A 30 4.23 2.71 0.07
CA THR A 30 4.92 1.56 -0.52
C THR A 30 4.28 0.27 -0.02
N TYR A 31 4.50 -0.81 -0.75
CA TYR A 31 4.01 -2.12 -0.33
C TYR A 31 4.50 -2.46 1.08
N GLY A 32 5.77 -2.15 1.35
CA GLY A 32 6.33 -2.44 2.67
C GLY A 32 5.72 -1.60 3.78
N GLN A 33 5.40 -0.36 3.47
CA GLN A 33 4.74 0.51 4.44
C GLN A 33 3.37 -0.04 4.83
N ILE A 34 2.60 -0.45 3.84
CA ILE A 34 1.29 -1.01 4.12
C ILE A 34 1.43 -2.30 4.93
N ALA A 35 2.39 -3.15 4.56
CA ALA A 35 2.60 -4.40 5.28
C ALA A 35 2.95 -4.14 6.75
N ALA A 36 3.77 -3.13 7.02
CA ALA A 36 4.14 -2.81 8.38
C ALA A 36 2.94 -2.33 9.20
N ILE A 37 2.05 -1.59 8.58
CA ILE A 37 0.87 -1.10 9.29
C ILE A 37 -0.10 -2.25 9.57
N VAL A 38 -0.28 -3.13 8.60
CA VAL A 38 -1.21 -4.24 8.75
C VAL A 38 -0.73 -5.25 9.80
N GLY A 39 0.57 -5.54 9.80
CA GLY A 39 1.13 -6.51 10.73
C GLY A 39 0.95 -7.93 10.24
N ASP A 40 1.90 -8.79 10.55
CA ASP A 40 1.90 -10.19 10.12
C ASP A 40 1.62 -10.29 8.63
N CYS A 41 2.30 -9.45 7.87
CA CYS A 41 2.02 -9.30 6.46
C CYS A 41 3.31 -8.89 5.78
N THR A 42 3.53 -9.37 4.56
CA THR A 42 4.71 -9.00 3.81
C THR A 42 4.31 -8.07 2.66
N ALA A 43 5.30 -7.37 2.12
CA ALA A 43 5.07 -6.53 0.96
C ALA A 43 4.50 -7.33 -0.20
N ARG A 44 4.94 -8.58 -0.33
CA ARG A 44 4.46 -9.44 -1.39
C ARG A 44 2.96 -9.72 -1.25
N MET A 45 2.52 -9.96 -0.02
CA MET A 45 1.10 -10.19 0.21
C MET A 45 0.28 -8.96 -0.12
N VAL A 46 0.80 -7.78 0.19
CA VAL A 46 0.13 -6.54 -0.20
C VAL A 46 0.03 -6.46 -1.71
N GLY A 47 1.08 -6.87 -2.41
CA GLY A 47 1.06 -6.89 -3.87
C GLY A 47 -0.05 -7.78 -4.42
N TYR A 48 -0.21 -8.97 -3.85
CA TYR A 48 -1.28 -9.85 -4.28
C TYR A 48 -2.65 -9.24 -4.00
N ALA A 49 -2.80 -8.62 -2.84
CA ALA A 49 -4.08 -8.00 -2.51
C ALA A 49 -4.40 -6.84 -3.45
N MET A 50 -3.38 -6.08 -3.84
CA MET A 50 -3.62 -4.98 -4.77
C MET A 50 -4.00 -5.49 -6.15
N ALA A 51 -3.41 -6.60 -6.57
CA ALA A 51 -3.77 -7.17 -7.87
C ALA A 51 -5.21 -7.67 -7.89
N ALA A 52 -5.74 -8.03 -6.73
CA ALA A 52 -7.11 -8.51 -6.62
C ALA A 52 -8.08 -7.45 -6.12
N ALA A 53 -7.64 -6.22 -5.95
CA ALA A 53 -8.44 -5.21 -5.29
C ALA A 53 -9.65 -4.81 -6.12
N PRO A 54 -10.80 -4.61 -5.46
CA PRO A 54 -11.95 -4.08 -6.17
C PRO A 54 -11.73 -2.63 -6.56
N ASP A 55 -12.56 -2.15 -7.46
CA ASP A 55 -12.39 -0.81 -8.02
C ASP A 55 -12.50 0.31 -7.00
N ASP A 56 -13.20 0.07 -5.90
CA ASP A 56 -13.36 1.11 -4.91
C ASP A 56 -12.16 1.23 -3.96
N ILE A 57 -11.17 0.35 -4.10
CA ILE A 57 -9.95 0.45 -3.31
C ILE A 57 -8.93 1.23 -4.13
N PRO A 58 -8.30 2.26 -3.57
CA PRO A 58 -7.34 3.08 -4.33
C PRO A 58 -6.00 2.37 -4.47
N TRP A 59 -6.01 1.22 -5.15
CA TRP A 59 -4.82 0.40 -5.30
C TRP A 59 -3.70 1.14 -6.02
N GLN A 60 -4.04 2.13 -6.82
CA GLN A 60 -3.04 2.88 -7.55
C GLN A 60 -2.11 3.66 -6.64
N ARG A 61 -2.51 3.88 -5.38
CA ARG A 61 -1.71 4.64 -4.43
C ARG A 61 -0.68 3.81 -3.70
N VAL A 62 -0.54 2.53 -4.09
CA VAL A 62 0.49 1.66 -3.50
C VAL A 62 1.53 1.38 -4.58
N ILE A 63 2.78 1.75 -4.30
CA ILE A 63 3.86 1.67 -5.28
C ILE A 63 5.06 0.97 -4.65
N ASN A 64 6.11 0.77 -5.43
CA ASN A 64 7.28 0.09 -4.91
C ASN A 64 8.21 1.08 -4.18
N ALA A 65 9.25 0.53 -3.58
CA ALA A 65 10.14 1.32 -2.74
C ALA A 65 10.96 2.35 -3.52
N GLN A 66 11.05 2.20 -4.82
CA GLN A 66 11.74 3.18 -5.64
C GLN A 66 10.81 4.31 -6.08
N GLY A 67 9.57 4.29 -5.68
CA GLY A 67 8.62 5.32 -6.08
C GLY A 67 8.02 5.10 -7.44
N LYS A 68 8.09 3.89 -7.95
CA LYS A 68 7.60 3.58 -9.29
C LYS A 68 6.41 2.66 -9.23
N VAL A 69 5.59 2.71 -10.27
CA VAL A 69 4.53 1.72 -10.39
C VAL A 69 5.19 0.39 -10.71
N SER A 70 4.65 -0.67 -10.17
CA SER A 70 5.23 -1.98 -10.37
C SER A 70 4.83 -2.54 -11.72
N PRO A 71 5.72 -3.25 -12.36
CA PRO A 71 5.35 -3.96 -13.58
C PRO A 71 4.28 -4.99 -13.22
N ARG A 72 3.33 -5.15 -14.11
CA ARG A 72 2.30 -6.14 -13.90
C ARG A 72 2.30 -7.08 -15.06
N HIS A 73 1.63 -8.21 -14.86
CA HIS A 73 1.53 -9.16 -15.94
C HIS A 73 0.90 -8.52 -17.16
N ASP A 74 -0.10 -7.67 -16.98
CA ASP A 74 -0.65 -6.99 -18.11
C ASP A 74 -0.09 -5.59 -18.08
N GLN A 75 0.36 -5.13 -19.21
CA GLN A 75 0.96 -3.81 -19.29
C GLN A 75 -0.05 -2.71 -19.09
N TRP A 76 -1.34 -3.04 -19.17
CA TRP A 76 -2.37 -2.05 -18.96
C TRP A 76 -2.44 -1.61 -17.50
N GLY A 77 -2.12 -2.51 -16.58
CA GLY A 77 -2.18 -2.18 -15.17
C GLY A 77 -1.21 -1.10 -14.78
N ALA A 78 0.03 -1.18 -15.27
CA ALA A 78 1.03 -0.18 -14.93
C ALA A 78 0.67 1.18 -15.52
N GLU A 79 0.20 1.20 -16.77
CA GLU A 79 -0.20 2.44 -17.36
C GLU A 79 -1.41 3.04 -16.72
N ALA A 80 -2.38 2.22 -16.38
CA ALA A 80 -3.57 2.72 -15.70
C ALA A 80 -3.20 3.30 -14.34
N GLN A 81 -2.31 2.65 -13.64
CA GLN A 81 -1.88 3.12 -12.34
C GLN A 81 -1.21 4.48 -12.45
N ARG A 82 -0.30 4.62 -13.40
CA ARG A 82 0.39 5.88 -13.60
C ARG A 82 -0.60 6.99 -13.96
N ARG A 83 -1.52 6.70 -14.86
CA ARG A 83 -2.49 7.69 -15.28
C ARG A 83 -3.36 8.15 -14.12
N ARG A 84 -3.82 7.20 -13.29
CA ARG A 84 -4.63 7.57 -12.14
C ARG A 84 -3.88 8.45 -11.17
N LEU A 85 -2.61 8.14 -10.93
CA LEU A 85 -1.80 8.97 -10.03
C LEU A 85 -1.57 10.35 -10.62
N GLN A 86 -1.36 10.44 -11.91
CA GLN A 86 -1.20 11.73 -12.56
C GLN A 86 -2.46 12.56 -12.44
N GLU A 87 -3.61 11.93 -12.56
CA GLU A 87 -4.88 12.62 -12.38
C GLU A 87 -5.06 13.14 -10.97
N GLU A 88 -4.41 12.51 -10.00
CA GLU A 88 -4.45 12.96 -8.63
C GLU A 88 -3.39 14.03 -8.33
N GLY A 89 -2.66 14.44 -9.34
CA GLY A 89 -1.70 15.52 -9.20
C GLY A 89 -0.26 15.10 -9.00
N LEU A 90 0.02 13.80 -9.04
CA LEU A 90 1.39 13.35 -8.85
C LEU A 90 2.17 13.46 -10.15
N ARG A 91 3.44 13.75 -10.03
CA ARG A 91 4.32 13.88 -11.18
C ARG A 91 5.39 12.80 -11.11
N PHE A 92 5.71 12.25 -12.27
CA PHE A 92 6.75 11.26 -12.38
C PHE A 92 7.96 11.92 -13.04
N ASN A 93 9.15 11.67 -12.48
CA ASN A 93 10.35 12.26 -13.04
C ASN A 93 10.80 11.45 -14.26
N ALA A 94 11.96 11.81 -14.80
CA ALA A 94 12.46 11.17 -16.01
C ALA A 94 12.72 9.69 -15.82
N ASN A 95 12.93 9.25 -14.60
CA ASN A 95 13.14 7.84 -14.31
C ASN A 95 11.85 7.10 -14.05
N GLY A 96 10.73 7.76 -14.16
CA GLY A 96 9.44 7.11 -13.92
C GLY A 96 9.07 6.98 -12.46
N ALA A 97 9.65 7.79 -11.60
CA ALA A 97 9.39 7.71 -10.16
C ALA A 97 8.76 8.98 -9.65
N VAL A 98 7.91 8.84 -8.61
CA VAL A 98 7.42 10.01 -7.91
C VAL A 98 8.43 10.36 -6.82
N ASP A 99 8.38 11.61 -6.37
CA ASP A 99 9.25 12.05 -5.28
C ASP A 99 8.64 11.57 -3.96
N LEU A 100 9.17 10.50 -3.43
CA LEU A 100 8.64 9.93 -2.20
C LEU A 100 8.79 10.88 -1.02
N ALA A 101 9.79 11.75 -1.05
CA ALA A 101 9.94 12.69 0.07
C ALA A 101 8.73 13.58 0.21
N SER A 102 8.09 13.95 -0.89
CA SER A 102 6.94 14.85 -0.83
C SER A 102 5.61 14.11 -0.96
N ALA A 103 5.59 12.95 -1.59
CA ALA A 103 4.34 12.27 -1.89
C ALA A 103 4.00 11.14 -0.92
N ARG A 104 4.94 10.72 -0.11
CA ARG A 104 4.69 9.59 0.77
C ARG A 104 3.66 9.92 1.84
N TRP A 105 2.70 9.02 1.97
CA TRP A 105 1.71 9.12 3.03
C TRP A 105 2.35 8.77 4.38
N HIS A 106 1.97 9.50 5.40
CA HIS A 106 2.56 9.27 6.71
C HIS A 106 1.86 8.20 7.53
N GLY A 107 0.81 7.62 7.00
CA GLY A 107 0.08 6.58 7.70
C GLY A 107 -1.20 7.11 8.32
N PRO A 108 -2.02 6.22 8.84
CA PRO A 108 -3.29 6.63 9.46
C PRO A 108 -3.04 7.30 10.81
N ASP A 109 -4.02 8.05 11.26
CA ASP A 109 -3.96 8.63 12.61
C ASP A 109 -3.86 7.55 13.65
N LEU A 110 -3.23 7.87 14.77
CA LEU A 110 -3.12 6.92 15.87
C LEU A 110 -4.50 6.49 16.37
N ALA A 111 -5.44 7.43 16.41
CA ALA A 111 -6.78 7.09 16.86
C ALA A 111 -7.46 6.11 15.91
N TRP A 112 -7.23 6.28 14.62
CA TRP A 112 -7.80 5.36 13.64
C TRP A 112 -7.21 3.96 13.80
N LEU A 113 -5.89 3.89 14.00
CA LEU A 113 -5.24 2.60 14.19
C LEU A 113 -5.82 1.89 15.41
N ALA A 114 -5.93 2.60 16.53
CA ALA A 114 -6.45 1.99 17.74
C ALA A 114 -7.90 1.54 17.56
N ALA A 115 -8.70 2.36 16.91
CA ALA A 115 -10.11 2.05 16.72
C ALA A 115 -10.33 0.85 15.81
N ASN A 116 -9.39 0.59 14.93
CA ASN A 116 -9.53 -0.50 13.98
C ASN A 116 -8.68 -1.72 14.32
N GLY A 117 -8.08 -1.73 15.49
CA GLY A 117 -7.37 -2.92 15.97
C GLY A 117 -5.97 -3.09 15.41
N PHE A 118 -5.38 -2.05 14.87
CA PHE A 118 -4.02 -2.12 14.37
C PHE A 118 -3.04 -1.66 15.44
N ALA A 119 -1.85 -2.23 15.42
CA ALA A 119 -0.82 -1.84 16.40
C ALA A 119 -0.37 -0.41 16.12
N LEU A 120 -0.09 0.31 17.19
CA LEU A 120 0.49 1.64 17.06
C LEU A 120 1.95 1.50 16.64
N PRO A 121 2.54 2.54 16.07
CA PRO A 121 3.90 2.42 15.55
C PRO A 121 4.90 1.89 16.56
N GLU A 122 4.82 2.34 17.80
CA GLU A 122 5.78 1.87 18.78
C GLU A 122 5.49 0.46 19.25
N GLU A 123 4.35 -0.10 18.91
CA GLU A 123 4.02 -1.46 19.27
C GLU A 123 4.36 -2.46 18.18
N ARG A 124 4.75 -1.98 17.01
CA ARG A 124 4.97 -2.89 15.89
C ARG A 124 6.24 -3.66 16.08
N THR A 125 6.16 -4.97 15.84
CA THR A 125 7.33 -5.81 15.90
C THR A 125 7.94 -5.83 14.53
N TRP A 126 9.26 -5.61 14.49
CA TRP A 126 9.97 -5.65 13.22
C TRP A 126 10.00 -7.08 12.74
N GLN A 127 9.45 -7.29 11.58
CA GLN A 127 9.37 -8.62 11.06
C GLN A 127 10.65 -9.06 10.38
N GLY A 128 11.57 -8.21 10.26
CA GLY A 128 12.85 -8.57 9.78
C GLY A 128 12.89 -9.15 8.45
N GLY A 129 13.93 -9.61 8.15
CA GLY A 129 14.09 -10.29 7.01
C GLY A 129 13.97 -9.60 5.80
N ASP A 130 13.02 -8.94 5.64
CA ASP A 130 12.74 -8.48 4.44
C ASP A 130 13.18 -7.23 4.25
N GLU A 131 13.85 -6.69 4.95
CA GLU A 131 14.11 -5.56 4.56
C GLU A 131 14.86 -4.80 5.32
N VAL A 132 15.06 -3.77 4.83
CA VAL A 132 15.85 -2.89 5.45
C VAL A 132 15.32 -2.44 6.64
N GLN A 133 16.08 -1.85 7.39
CA GLN A 133 15.72 -1.38 8.65
C GLN A 133 14.77 -0.30 8.60
N PRO A 134 13.89 -0.26 9.51
CA PRO A 134 12.92 0.81 9.58
C PRO A 134 13.56 2.15 9.73
N LYS A 135 14.72 2.19 10.27
CA LYS A 135 15.32 3.47 10.47
C LYS A 135 15.59 4.21 9.21
N LEU A 136 15.47 3.58 8.11
CA LEU A 136 15.65 4.25 6.89
C LEU A 136 14.54 5.18 6.55
N PHE A 137 13.58 5.26 7.37
CA PHE A 137 12.53 6.19 7.07
C PHE A 137 12.67 7.45 7.81
#